data_4e2dafd1a6a1ef7f56b658a7a1276f23
#
_entry.id   4e2dafd1a6a1ef7f56b658a7a1276f23
#
_cell.length_a   1.000
_cell.length_b   1.000
_cell.length_c   1.000
_cell.angle_alpha   90.00
_cell.angle_beta   90.00
_cell.angle_gamma   90.00
#
_symmetry.space_group_name_H-M   'P 1'
#
loop_
_entity.id
_entity.type
_entity.pdbx_description
1 polymer ?
#
loop_
_entity_poly.entity_id
_entity_poly.type
_entity_poly.pdbx_seq_one_letter_code
_entity_poly.pdbx_strand_id
1 'polypeptide(L)'
;MEFNNNLIQCYKDQLRSLRMFHKELVKNNLITDELAIGSISTTIMPHRLVELVEDVFDTNIQIKNRSQSVIFGRKAAAYILKKYTQLSLNEIAKLIGVGDHTTVIYNIKTAENLIETEEWYKEKVEEIEKEIENFSKFVKE
;
A
#
# COMPACT_ATOMS: atom_id res chain seq x y z
N MET A 1 -8.29 1.26 -23.73
CA MET A 1 -8.53 0.17 -22.79
C MET A 1 -7.57 -1.00 -22.96
N GLU A 2 -7.39 -1.51 -24.15
CA GLU A 2 -6.40 -2.54 -24.41
C GLU A 2 -5.00 -2.08 -24.08
N PHE A 3 -4.69 -0.81 -24.37
CA PHE A 3 -3.40 -0.22 -24.08
C PHE A 3 -3.08 -0.23 -22.58
N ASN A 4 -4.06 0.12 -21.75
CA ASN A 4 -3.89 0.14 -20.30
C ASN A 4 -3.68 -1.27 -19.73
N ASN A 5 -4.39 -2.26 -20.25
CA ASN A 5 -4.24 -3.65 -19.83
C ASN A 5 -2.85 -4.18 -20.17
N ASN A 6 -2.31 -3.82 -21.32
CA ASN A 6 -0.96 -4.21 -21.71
C ASN A 6 0.10 -3.59 -20.80
N LEU A 7 -0.08 -2.33 -20.42
CA LEU A 7 0.84 -1.65 -19.49
C LEU A 7 0.82 -2.31 -18.11
N ILE A 8 -0.36 -2.64 -17.61
CA ILE A 8 -0.51 -3.32 -16.32
C ILE A 8 0.16 -4.68 -16.36
N GLN A 9 -0.02 -5.43 -17.44
CA GLN A 9 0.58 -6.76 -17.59
C GLN A 9 2.10 -6.67 -17.67
N CYS A 10 2.65 -5.72 -18.41
CA CYS A 10 4.08 -5.48 -18.48
C CYS A 10 4.66 -5.14 -17.11
N TYR A 11 3.98 -4.32 -16.33
CA TYR A 11 4.41 -3.95 -14.99
C TYR A 11 4.45 -5.18 -14.08
N LYS A 12 3.43 -6.02 -14.13
CA LYS A 12 3.37 -7.26 -13.34
C LYS A 12 4.49 -8.22 -13.75
N ASP A 13 4.77 -8.33 -15.04
CA ASP A 13 5.83 -9.20 -15.54
C ASP A 13 7.20 -8.71 -15.09
N GLN A 14 7.43 -7.40 -15.10
CA GLN A 14 8.67 -6.82 -14.62
C GLN A 14 8.88 -7.09 -13.13
N LEU A 15 7.84 -6.95 -12.31
CA LEU A 15 7.91 -7.26 -10.89
C LEU A 15 8.25 -8.72 -10.64
N ARG A 16 7.67 -9.62 -11.42
CA ARG A 16 7.96 -11.06 -11.32
C ARG A 16 9.42 -11.33 -11.65
N SER A 17 9.91 -10.74 -12.74
CA SER A 17 11.30 -10.90 -13.16
C SER A 17 12.29 -10.42 -12.10
N LEU A 18 12.02 -9.27 -11.49
CA LEU A 18 12.87 -8.73 -10.43
C LEU A 18 12.93 -9.67 -9.23
N ARG A 19 11.80 -10.26 -8.84
CA ARG A 19 11.76 -11.21 -7.74
C ARG A 19 12.55 -12.48 -8.04
N MET A 20 12.44 -12.98 -9.24
CA MET A 20 13.20 -14.17 -9.66
C MET A 20 14.69 -13.88 -9.68
N PHE A 21 15.09 -12.74 -10.20
CA PHE A 21 16.48 -12.29 -10.20
C PHE A 21 17.03 -12.20 -8.78
N HIS A 22 16.26 -11.65 -7.86
CA HIS A 22 16.63 -11.55 -6.45
C HIS A 22 16.88 -12.93 -5.85
N LYS A 23 15.99 -13.89 -6.10
CA LYS A 23 16.15 -15.25 -5.61
C LYS A 23 17.42 -15.90 -6.12
N GLU A 24 17.77 -15.67 -7.38
CA GLU A 24 19.00 -16.19 -7.96
C GLU A 24 20.25 -15.58 -7.34
N LEU A 25 20.21 -14.28 -7.05
CA LEU A 25 21.33 -13.60 -6.40
C LEU A 25 21.60 -14.19 -5.02
N VAL A 26 20.55 -14.47 -4.25
CA VAL A 26 20.66 -15.09 -2.93
C VAL A 26 21.18 -16.50 -3.05
N LYS A 27 20.64 -17.28 -3.99
CA LYS A 27 21.03 -18.67 -4.22
C LYS A 27 22.51 -18.80 -4.59
N ASN A 28 23.03 -17.86 -5.35
CA ASN A 28 24.42 -17.86 -5.81
C ASN A 28 25.38 -17.16 -4.85
N ASN A 29 24.92 -16.77 -3.68
CA ASN A 29 25.70 -16.07 -2.65
C ASN A 29 26.25 -14.73 -3.13
N LEU A 30 25.61 -14.10 -4.11
CA LEU A 30 26.00 -12.80 -4.61
C LEU A 30 25.57 -11.66 -3.69
N ILE A 31 24.48 -11.90 -2.91
CA ILE A 31 24.04 -11.00 -1.84
C ILE A 31 23.71 -11.83 -0.60
N THR A 32 23.78 -11.23 0.57
CA THR A 32 23.42 -11.92 1.81
C THR A 32 21.92 -12.03 1.94
N ASP A 33 21.42 -13.19 2.37
CA ASP A 33 20.01 -13.44 2.55
C ASP A 33 19.38 -12.47 3.55
N GLU A 34 20.07 -12.18 4.64
CA GLU A 34 19.60 -11.25 5.66
C GLU A 34 19.39 -9.84 5.12
N LEU A 35 20.34 -9.32 4.37
CA LEU A 35 20.21 -7.99 3.77
C LEU A 35 19.10 -7.95 2.72
N ALA A 36 19.02 -8.98 1.90
CA ALA A 36 18.00 -9.07 0.87
C ALA A 36 16.61 -9.15 1.48
N ILE A 37 16.41 -10.02 2.46
CA ILE A 37 15.13 -10.19 3.14
C ILE A 37 14.76 -8.92 3.90
N GLY A 38 15.71 -8.32 4.62
CA GLY A 38 15.46 -7.13 5.41
C GLY A 38 15.10 -5.90 4.57
N SER A 39 15.67 -5.78 3.36
CA SER A 39 15.47 -4.61 2.52
C SER A 39 14.31 -4.76 1.52
N ILE A 40 13.95 -5.98 1.13
CA ILE A 40 13.00 -6.20 0.02
C ILE A 40 11.77 -6.97 0.45
N SER A 41 11.90 -8.00 1.29
CA SER A 41 10.85 -8.98 1.48
C SER A 41 9.95 -8.75 2.69
N THR A 42 10.36 -7.96 3.67
CA THR A 42 9.58 -7.80 4.91
C THR A 42 8.71 -6.55 4.92
N THR A 43 8.93 -5.63 3.99
CA THR A 43 8.23 -4.35 4.00
C THR A 43 7.67 -4.06 2.61
N ILE A 44 6.36 -3.92 2.52
CA ILE A 44 5.74 -3.41 1.32
C ILE A 44 6.05 -1.92 1.24
N MET A 45 6.50 -1.46 0.07
CA MET A 45 6.81 -0.04 -0.13
C MET A 45 5.58 0.82 0.18
N PRO A 46 5.74 1.92 0.94
CA PRO A 46 4.60 2.79 1.26
C PRO A 46 3.83 3.27 0.04
N HIS A 47 4.51 3.60 -1.05
CA HIS A 47 3.85 3.99 -2.29
C HIS A 47 2.93 2.90 -2.84
N ARG A 48 3.33 1.65 -2.67
CA ARG A 48 2.51 0.53 -3.13
C ARG A 48 1.24 0.40 -2.30
N LEU A 49 1.34 0.65 -1.00
CA LEU A 49 0.16 0.64 -0.13
C LEU A 49 -0.82 1.75 -0.52
N VAL A 50 -0.31 2.94 -0.84
CA VAL A 50 -1.13 4.05 -1.32
C VAL A 50 -1.82 3.67 -2.63
N GLU A 51 -1.10 3.06 -3.55
CA GLU A 51 -1.67 2.60 -4.83
C GLU A 51 -2.78 1.58 -4.62
N LEU A 52 -2.61 0.64 -3.70
CA LEU A 52 -3.65 -0.34 -3.38
C LEU A 52 -4.92 0.34 -2.86
N VAL A 53 -4.76 1.32 -1.99
CA VAL A 53 -5.90 2.08 -1.46
C VAL A 53 -6.60 2.83 -2.59
N GLU A 54 -5.83 3.48 -3.44
CA GLU A 54 -6.38 4.21 -4.58
C GLU A 54 -7.14 3.30 -5.54
N ASP A 55 -6.63 2.09 -5.77
CA ASP A 55 -7.28 1.12 -6.64
C ASP A 55 -8.61 0.63 -6.04
N VAL A 56 -8.62 0.31 -4.75
CA VAL A 56 -9.81 -0.23 -4.08
C VAL A 56 -10.90 0.84 -3.98
N PHE A 57 -10.52 2.08 -3.67
CA PHE A 57 -11.49 3.19 -3.54
C PHE A 57 -11.74 3.92 -4.85
N ASP A 58 -11.04 3.52 -5.92
CA ASP A 58 -11.16 4.11 -7.26
C ASP A 58 -11.01 5.63 -7.22
N THR A 59 -9.92 6.10 -6.65
CA THR A 59 -9.68 7.52 -6.46
C THR A 59 -8.19 7.82 -6.45
N ASN A 60 -7.84 9.11 -6.58
CA ASN A 60 -6.48 9.60 -6.43
C ASN A 60 -6.43 10.50 -5.20
N ILE A 61 -5.75 10.05 -4.14
CA ILE A 61 -5.72 10.77 -2.86
C ILE A 61 -4.74 11.93 -2.82
N GLN A 62 -3.89 12.08 -3.84
CA GLN A 62 -2.92 13.17 -3.89
C GLN A 62 -3.50 14.46 -4.48
N ILE A 63 -4.64 14.40 -5.13
CA ILE A 63 -5.25 15.59 -5.71
C ILE A 63 -5.91 16.45 -4.64
N LYS A 64 -5.94 17.76 -4.87
CA LYS A 64 -6.62 18.71 -3.98
C LYS A 64 -8.12 18.70 -4.29
N ASN A 65 -8.81 17.68 -3.81
CA ASN A 65 -10.24 17.51 -4.02
C ASN A 65 -10.86 17.05 -2.72
N ARG A 66 -12.07 17.53 -2.44
CA ARG A 66 -12.82 17.17 -1.24
C ARG A 66 -13.99 16.24 -1.53
N SER A 67 -13.96 15.52 -2.65
CA SER A 67 -15.00 14.53 -2.93
C SER A 67 -14.94 13.42 -1.86
N GLN A 68 -16.07 12.77 -1.65
CA GLN A 68 -16.15 11.71 -0.63
C GLN A 68 -15.17 10.57 -0.90
N SER A 69 -15.00 10.18 -2.16
CA SER A 69 -14.07 9.10 -2.49
C SER A 69 -12.63 9.43 -2.10
N VAL A 70 -12.20 10.67 -2.32
CA VAL A 70 -10.86 11.12 -1.93
C VAL A 70 -10.72 11.14 -0.41
N ILE A 71 -11.73 11.65 0.29
CA ILE A 71 -11.72 11.72 1.76
C ILE A 71 -11.65 10.32 2.35
N PHE A 72 -12.51 9.41 1.91
CA PHE A 72 -12.50 8.03 2.38
C PHE A 72 -11.20 7.32 2.05
N GLY A 73 -10.65 7.57 0.84
CA GLY A 73 -9.37 7.01 0.44
C GLY A 73 -8.23 7.47 1.34
N ARG A 74 -8.17 8.77 1.66
CA ARG A 74 -7.13 9.31 2.55
C ARG A 74 -7.21 8.69 3.95
N LYS A 75 -8.41 8.52 4.48
CA LYS A 75 -8.60 7.90 5.80
C LYS A 75 -8.13 6.46 5.79
N ALA A 76 -8.49 5.70 4.77
CA ALA A 76 -8.04 4.32 4.63
C ALA A 76 -6.52 4.24 4.47
N ALA A 77 -5.93 5.13 3.65
CA ALA A 77 -4.49 5.17 3.45
C ALA A 77 -3.74 5.46 4.74
N ALA A 78 -4.21 6.43 5.53
CA ALA A 78 -3.61 6.75 6.82
C ALA A 78 -3.65 5.53 7.76
N TYR A 79 -4.78 4.86 7.83
CA TYR A 79 -4.96 3.66 8.65
C TYR A 79 -4.02 2.54 8.23
N ILE A 80 -3.96 2.25 6.94
CA ILE A 80 -3.13 1.17 6.40
C ILE A 80 -1.65 1.48 6.58
N LEU A 81 -1.22 2.70 6.29
CA LEU A 81 0.18 3.09 6.45
C LEU A 81 0.62 3.01 7.91
N LYS A 82 -0.23 3.43 8.84
CA LYS A 82 0.09 3.34 10.26
C LYS A 82 0.19 1.90 10.73
N LYS A 83 -0.67 1.03 10.24
CA LYS A 83 -0.72 -0.38 10.65
C LYS A 83 0.41 -1.21 10.08
N TYR A 84 0.80 -0.98 8.84
CA TYR A 84 1.72 -1.86 8.11
C TYR A 84 3.11 -1.27 7.88
N THR A 85 3.35 -0.02 8.28
CA THR A 85 4.68 0.60 8.15
C THR A 85 5.11 1.22 9.47
N GLN A 86 6.38 1.61 9.54
CA GLN A 86 6.92 2.31 10.70
C GLN A 86 7.17 3.78 10.40
N LEU A 87 6.46 4.32 9.43
CA LEU A 87 6.58 5.73 9.06
C LEU A 87 6.07 6.62 10.19
N SER A 88 6.69 7.78 10.33
CA SER A 88 6.21 8.80 11.24
C SER A 88 4.91 9.41 10.73
N LEU A 89 4.16 10.05 11.60
CA LEU A 89 2.92 10.71 11.21
C LEU A 89 3.15 11.79 10.16
N ASN A 90 4.28 12.50 10.23
CA ASN A 90 4.63 13.51 9.24
C ASN A 90 4.92 12.90 7.87
N GLU A 91 5.57 11.73 7.84
CA GLU A 91 5.83 11.03 6.59
C GLU A 91 4.53 10.51 5.97
N ILE A 92 3.62 9.98 6.80
CA ILE A 92 2.29 9.56 6.34
C ILE A 92 1.52 10.75 5.77
N ALA A 93 1.60 11.91 6.44
CA ALA A 93 0.92 13.11 5.97
C ALA A 93 1.34 13.49 4.54
N LYS A 94 2.63 13.39 4.26
CA LYS A 94 3.14 13.68 2.92
C LYS A 94 2.62 12.69 1.88
N LEU A 95 2.55 11.41 2.24
CA LEU A 95 2.09 10.37 1.33
C LEU A 95 0.60 10.46 1.00
N ILE A 96 -0.22 10.86 1.96
CA ILE A 96 -1.66 10.97 1.75
C ILE A 96 -2.11 12.37 1.33
N GLY A 97 -1.17 13.31 1.22
CA GLY A 97 -1.47 14.64 0.71
C GLY A 97 -2.16 15.58 1.70
N VAL A 98 -1.91 15.41 3.01
CA VAL A 98 -2.45 16.31 4.04
C VAL A 98 -1.33 17.15 4.65
N GLY A 99 -1.73 18.24 5.33
CA GLY A 99 -0.79 19.26 5.76
C GLY A 99 0.01 18.94 7.01
N ASP A 100 -0.55 18.19 7.97
CA ASP A 100 0.12 17.96 9.25
C ASP A 100 -0.25 16.61 9.87
N HIS A 101 0.49 16.28 10.94
CA HIS A 101 0.31 15.02 11.67
C HIS A 101 -1.02 14.93 12.42
N THR A 102 -1.57 16.05 12.84
CA THR A 102 -2.86 16.09 13.54
C THR A 102 -3.99 15.61 12.63
N THR A 103 -3.93 16.00 11.36
CA THR A 103 -4.88 15.53 10.34
C THR A 103 -4.74 14.02 10.12
N VAL A 104 -3.52 13.50 10.16
CA VAL A 104 -3.28 12.05 10.05
C VAL A 104 -3.95 11.31 11.21
N ILE A 105 -3.77 11.78 12.44
CA ILE A 105 -4.39 11.17 13.63
C ILE A 105 -5.91 11.17 13.48
N TYR A 106 -6.49 12.29 13.04
CA TYR A 106 -7.93 12.40 12.82
C TYR A 106 -8.40 11.39 11.76
N ASN A 107 -7.66 11.28 10.68
CA ASN A 107 -8.00 10.35 9.61
C ASN A 107 -7.97 8.89 10.08
N ILE A 108 -6.97 8.53 10.87
CA ILE A 108 -6.85 7.18 11.43
C ILE A 108 -8.05 6.87 12.34
N LYS A 109 -8.37 7.77 13.26
CA LYS A 109 -9.51 7.59 14.17
C LYS A 109 -10.83 7.49 13.41
N THR A 110 -11.01 8.31 12.40
CA THR A 110 -12.23 8.29 11.59
C THR A 110 -12.32 7.00 10.78
N ALA A 111 -11.20 6.53 10.25
CA ALA A 111 -11.15 5.24 9.54
C ALA A 111 -11.54 4.09 10.47
N GLU A 112 -11.00 4.07 11.68
CA GLU A 112 -11.36 3.05 12.67
C GLU A 112 -12.85 3.05 12.97
N ASN A 113 -13.44 4.23 13.14
CA ASN A 113 -14.87 4.37 13.37
C ASN A 113 -15.69 3.88 12.18
N LEU A 114 -15.27 4.20 10.95
CA LEU A 114 -15.96 3.76 9.76
C LEU A 114 -15.89 2.23 9.60
N ILE A 115 -14.77 1.64 9.95
CA ILE A 115 -14.62 0.17 9.91
C ILE A 115 -15.61 -0.48 10.88
N GLU A 116 -15.83 0.12 12.04
CA GLU A 116 -16.76 -0.41 13.03
C GLU A 116 -18.23 -0.17 12.65
N THR A 117 -18.55 0.96 12.03
CA THR A 117 -19.94 1.38 11.82
C THR A 117 -20.45 1.14 10.41
N GLU A 118 -19.58 1.10 9.41
CA GLU A 118 -19.97 1.00 8.00
C GLU A 118 -19.40 -0.28 7.39
N GLU A 119 -20.27 -1.24 7.13
CA GLU A 119 -19.85 -2.53 6.59
C GLU A 119 -19.16 -2.42 5.23
N TRP A 120 -19.64 -1.55 4.36
CA TRP A 120 -19.03 -1.35 3.03
C TRP A 120 -17.59 -0.85 3.13
N TYR A 121 -17.31 0.01 4.12
CA TYR A 121 -15.97 0.52 4.36
C TYR A 121 -15.06 -0.58 4.90
N LYS A 122 -15.56 -1.35 5.84
CA LYS A 122 -14.87 -2.51 6.40
C LYS A 122 -14.48 -3.50 5.30
N GLU A 123 -15.40 -3.80 4.39
CA GLU A 123 -15.14 -4.72 3.28
C GLU A 123 -14.02 -4.21 2.38
N LYS A 124 -14.00 -2.92 2.07
CA LYS A 124 -12.95 -2.34 1.25
C LYS A 124 -11.58 -2.40 1.93
N VAL A 125 -11.53 -2.09 3.22
CA VAL A 125 -10.29 -2.18 3.99
C VAL A 125 -9.81 -3.63 4.07
N GLU A 126 -10.71 -4.58 4.29
CA GLU A 126 -10.37 -6.01 4.29
C GLU A 126 -9.83 -6.47 2.94
N GLU A 127 -10.37 -5.95 1.85
CA GLU A 127 -9.87 -6.25 0.51
C GLU A 127 -8.42 -5.78 0.35
N ILE A 128 -8.11 -4.58 0.83
CA ILE A 128 -6.73 -4.06 0.84
C ILE A 128 -5.83 -4.96 1.68
N GLU A 129 -6.27 -5.34 2.86
CA GLU A 129 -5.49 -6.19 3.77
C GLU A 129 -5.23 -7.57 3.18
N LYS A 130 -6.20 -8.13 2.45
CA LYS A 130 -6.00 -9.40 1.75
C LYS A 130 -4.92 -9.30 0.68
N GLU A 131 -4.89 -8.20 -0.05
CA GLU A 131 -3.85 -7.97 -1.05
C GLU A 131 -2.47 -7.86 -0.41
N ILE A 132 -2.39 -7.21 0.74
CA ILE A 132 -1.15 -7.09 1.50
C ILE A 132 -0.69 -8.48 1.97
N GLU A 133 -1.60 -9.29 2.51
CA GLU A 133 -1.28 -10.64 2.95
C GLU A 133 -0.82 -11.52 1.79
N ASN A 134 -1.50 -11.44 0.66
CA ASN A 134 -1.12 -12.20 -0.53
C ASN A 134 0.27 -11.82 -1.01
N PHE A 135 0.59 -10.55 -0.99
CA PHE A 135 1.93 -10.08 -1.34
C PHE A 135 2.99 -10.64 -0.37
N SER A 136 2.70 -10.59 0.92
CA SER A 136 3.62 -11.10 1.94
C SER A 136 3.85 -12.62 1.80
N LYS A 137 2.81 -13.37 1.54
CA LYS A 137 2.91 -14.82 1.29
C LYS A 137 3.75 -15.10 0.06
N PHE A 138 3.52 -14.36 -1.00
CA PHE A 138 4.26 -14.53 -2.26
C PHE A 138 5.76 -14.29 -2.07
N VAL A 139 6.11 -13.27 -1.30
CA VAL A 139 7.51 -12.93 -1.05
C VAL A 139 8.19 -13.98 -0.14
N LYS A 140 7.45 -14.54 0.81
CA LYS A 140 7.99 -15.57 1.72
C LYS A 140 8.22 -16.92 1.05
N GLU A 141 7.46 -17.20 0.02
CA GLU A 141 7.63 -18.42 -0.76
C GLU A 141 8.78 -18.28 -1.77
#